data_c7d3c06b9476b97ee6626aeb5c630a6f
#
_entry.id   c7d3c06b9476b97ee6626aeb5c630a6f
#
_cell.length_a   1.000
_cell.length_b   1.000
_cell.length_c   1.000
_cell.angle_alpha   90.00
_cell.angle_beta   90.00
_cell.angle_gamma   90.00
#
_symmetry.space_group_name_H-M   'P 1'
#
loop_
_entity.id
_entity.type
_entity.pdbx_description
1 polymer ?
#
loop_
_entity_poly.entity_id
_entity_poly.type
_entity_poly.pdbx_seq_one_letter_code
_entity_poly.pdbx_strand_id
1 'polypeptide(L)'
;MPTDWTYHTQFWDAVSQTEETDYDDEKINRLLRWKALENYLPGVSSILDIGAATGAFSIPLTKMGYSVTHLDLSEEMLRMAREKAEGLPNLRFLQGNAQDLSFFQDNQFDLVLCFDGAVSFSGRNADAVLAEACRVGKRLLLSVSSKSCMAVTWLNYSLSKLGYIHPSVKAMMETGLFVRSDYPDGEALTAIPELKAYDPQELSQALKSHGMQVLECRTIGSLTHLYLLHLYRQNPPEKVHQLLNQQSQDPAFLELCDYYDRQVLPQGMGSFRRAGLFAAAEKR
;
A
#
# COMPACT_ATOMS: atom_id res chain seq x y z
N MET A 1 -21.99 10.92 -3.62
CA MET A 1 -21.60 11.38 -4.97
C MET A 1 -20.67 10.35 -5.57
N PRO A 2 -20.55 10.21 -6.90
CA PRO A 2 -19.50 9.35 -7.49
C PRO A 2 -18.12 9.90 -7.14
N THR A 3 -17.10 9.01 -7.18
CA THR A 3 -15.70 9.38 -6.92
C THR A 3 -15.21 10.34 -8.01
N ASP A 4 -14.56 11.41 -7.59
CA ASP A 4 -13.91 12.37 -8.52
C ASP A 4 -12.51 11.88 -8.88
N TRP A 5 -12.40 11.09 -9.93
CA TRP A 5 -11.14 10.55 -10.41
C TRP A 5 -10.17 11.63 -10.93
N THR A 6 -10.67 12.77 -11.39
CA THR A 6 -9.83 13.89 -11.80
C THR A 6 -9.05 14.43 -10.60
N TYR A 7 -9.75 14.61 -9.47
CA TYR A 7 -9.09 15.05 -8.24
C TYR A 7 -8.08 13.99 -7.71
N HIS A 8 -8.43 12.70 -7.79
CA HIS A 8 -7.50 11.62 -7.43
C HIS A 8 -6.22 11.67 -8.26
N THR A 9 -6.33 11.81 -9.58
CA THR A 9 -5.16 11.92 -10.47
C THR A 9 -4.31 13.12 -10.10
N GLN A 10 -4.91 14.30 -9.94
CA GLN A 10 -4.18 15.52 -9.55
C GLN A 10 -3.48 15.39 -8.19
N PHE A 11 -4.12 14.72 -7.23
CA PHE A 11 -3.52 14.46 -5.92
C PHE A 11 -2.25 13.62 -6.06
N TRP A 12 -2.30 12.53 -6.83
CA TRP A 12 -1.15 11.64 -7.02
C TRP A 12 -0.06 12.26 -7.90
N ASP A 13 -0.42 13.06 -8.91
CA ASP A 13 0.55 13.83 -9.68
C ASP A 13 1.33 14.80 -8.78
N ALA A 14 0.65 15.45 -7.83
CA ALA A 14 1.29 16.40 -6.92
C ALA A 14 2.27 15.73 -5.93
N VAL A 15 2.02 14.47 -5.51
CA VAL A 15 2.88 13.76 -4.56
C VAL A 15 4.02 12.98 -5.23
N SER A 16 4.02 12.85 -6.55
CA SER A 16 4.97 12.04 -7.31
C SER A 16 6.45 12.33 -6.99
N GLN A 17 6.79 13.60 -6.81
CA GLN A 17 8.16 14.03 -6.51
C GLN A 17 8.68 13.55 -5.14
N THR A 18 7.78 13.15 -4.25
CA THR A 18 8.11 12.71 -2.88
C THR A 18 7.82 11.23 -2.64
N GLU A 19 7.31 10.52 -3.66
CA GLU A 19 6.85 9.13 -3.51
C GLU A 19 7.96 8.18 -3.03
N GLU A 20 9.17 8.33 -3.52
CA GLU A 20 10.31 7.53 -3.09
C GLU A 20 11.21 8.23 -2.06
N THR A 21 10.78 9.35 -1.53
CA THR A 21 11.48 9.95 -0.41
C THR A 21 11.35 8.99 0.75
N ASP A 22 12.48 8.42 1.18
CA ASP A 22 12.54 7.47 2.28
C ASP A 22 12.31 8.19 3.61
N TYR A 23 11.09 8.72 3.77
CA TYR A 23 10.67 9.32 5.02
C TYR A 23 10.50 8.23 6.08
N ASP A 24 10.96 8.52 7.26
CA ASP A 24 10.74 7.70 8.42
C ASP A 24 11.16 6.23 8.19
N ASP A 25 10.24 5.31 8.36
CA ASP A 25 10.46 3.87 8.23
C ASP A 25 10.13 3.30 6.83
N GLU A 26 9.86 4.15 5.82
CA GLU A 26 9.37 3.72 4.51
C GLU A 26 10.34 2.79 3.77
N LYS A 27 11.63 3.10 3.79
CA LYS A 27 12.66 2.27 3.18
C LYS A 27 12.69 0.85 3.77
N ILE A 28 12.63 0.75 5.10
CA ILE A 28 12.61 -0.56 5.78
C ILE A 28 11.35 -1.32 5.43
N ASN A 29 10.20 -0.66 5.37
CA ASN A 29 8.94 -1.30 4.99
C ASN A 29 8.94 -1.79 3.55
N ARG A 30 9.56 -1.07 2.64
CA ARG A 30 9.75 -1.52 1.25
C ARG A 30 10.60 -2.79 1.21
N LEU A 31 11.68 -2.85 1.99
CA LEU A 31 12.53 -4.05 2.11
C LEU A 31 11.76 -5.23 2.73
N LEU A 32 10.91 -4.99 3.74
CA LEU A 32 10.07 -6.04 4.33
C LEU A 32 9.02 -6.56 3.32
N ARG A 33 8.44 -5.70 2.48
CA ARG A 33 7.57 -6.13 1.39
C ARG A 33 8.34 -6.93 0.34
N TRP A 34 9.56 -6.53 -0.01
CA TRP A 34 10.46 -7.30 -0.88
C TRP A 34 10.71 -8.69 -0.31
N LYS A 35 11.09 -8.78 0.96
CA LYS A 35 11.31 -10.05 1.66
C LYS A 35 10.06 -10.95 1.64
N ALA A 36 8.88 -10.37 1.81
CA ALA A 36 7.62 -11.11 1.71
C ALA A 36 7.35 -11.58 0.27
N LEU A 37 7.57 -10.72 -0.73
CA LEU A 37 7.38 -11.00 -2.15
C LEU A 37 8.26 -12.15 -2.66
N GLU A 38 9.51 -12.24 -2.23
CA GLU A 38 10.48 -13.26 -2.67
C GLU A 38 9.94 -14.70 -2.49
N ASN A 39 9.13 -14.94 -1.46
CA ASN A 39 8.53 -16.26 -1.22
C ASN A 39 7.49 -16.66 -2.29
N TYR A 40 6.98 -15.70 -3.05
CA TYR A 40 5.91 -15.90 -4.04
C TYR A 40 6.38 -15.78 -5.50
N LEU A 41 7.66 -15.50 -5.73
CA LEU A 41 8.25 -15.40 -7.07
C LEU A 41 8.52 -16.74 -7.77
N PRO A 42 8.76 -17.88 -7.07
CA PRO A 42 8.98 -19.16 -7.75
C PRO A 42 7.80 -19.53 -8.67
N GLY A 43 8.14 -19.85 -9.94
CA GLY A 43 7.17 -20.23 -10.97
C GLY A 43 6.39 -19.07 -11.61
N VAL A 44 6.71 -17.82 -11.25
CA VAL A 44 6.12 -16.60 -11.85
C VAL A 44 6.92 -16.24 -13.10
N SER A 45 6.24 -15.78 -14.14
CA SER A 45 6.83 -15.19 -15.35
C SER A 45 6.20 -13.85 -15.72
N SER A 46 4.93 -13.67 -15.44
CA SER A 46 4.15 -12.45 -15.75
C SER A 46 3.61 -11.79 -14.49
N ILE A 47 3.87 -10.50 -14.36
CA ILE A 47 3.48 -9.69 -13.18
C ILE A 47 2.71 -8.47 -13.63
N LEU A 48 1.59 -8.17 -12.95
CA LEU A 48 0.93 -6.88 -13.00
C LEU A 48 1.20 -6.15 -11.68
N ASP A 49 1.77 -4.95 -11.74
CA ASP A 49 1.99 -4.06 -10.60
C ASP A 49 0.95 -2.93 -10.67
N ILE A 50 -0.03 -2.95 -9.76
CA ILE A 50 -1.17 -2.02 -9.73
C ILE A 50 -0.88 -0.89 -8.74
N GLY A 51 -1.00 0.36 -9.21
CA GLY A 51 -0.58 1.53 -8.45
C GLY A 51 0.93 1.53 -8.26
N ALA A 52 1.65 1.22 -9.34
CA ALA A 52 3.08 0.94 -9.33
C ALA A 52 3.95 2.19 -9.12
N ALA A 53 3.32 3.38 -9.06
CA ALA A 53 3.93 4.68 -8.80
C ALA A 53 5.19 4.92 -9.66
N THR A 54 6.32 5.24 -9.04
CA THR A 54 7.58 5.50 -9.73
C THR A 54 8.43 4.26 -9.99
N GLY A 55 7.87 3.03 -9.79
CA GLY A 55 8.47 1.78 -10.22
C GLY A 55 9.33 1.05 -9.20
N ALA A 56 9.12 1.29 -7.91
CA ALA A 56 9.92 0.70 -6.82
C ALA A 56 9.95 -0.85 -6.80
N PHE A 57 8.91 -1.50 -7.33
CA PHE A 57 8.84 -2.96 -7.50
C PHE A 57 8.95 -3.38 -8.96
N SER A 58 8.22 -2.76 -9.86
CA SER A 58 8.16 -3.13 -11.28
C SER A 58 9.52 -3.06 -11.98
N ILE A 59 10.34 -2.03 -11.72
CA ILE A 59 11.65 -1.87 -12.35
C ILE A 59 12.64 -2.95 -11.89
N PRO A 60 12.87 -3.20 -10.58
CA PRO A 60 13.74 -4.28 -10.15
C PRO A 60 13.27 -5.66 -10.60
N LEU A 61 11.95 -5.96 -10.56
CA LEU A 61 11.41 -7.22 -11.04
C LEU A 61 11.70 -7.43 -12.53
N THR A 62 11.57 -6.38 -13.34
CA THR A 62 11.93 -6.45 -14.76
C THR A 62 13.44 -6.72 -14.96
N LYS A 63 14.31 -6.09 -14.15
CA LYS A 63 15.76 -6.35 -14.17
C LYS A 63 16.10 -7.79 -13.75
N MET A 64 15.26 -8.42 -12.93
CA MET A 64 15.38 -9.85 -12.58
C MET A 64 14.88 -10.80 -13.69
N GLY A 65 14.30 -10.27 -14.78
CA GLY A 65 13.89 -11.05 -15.96
C GLY A 65 12.39 -11.33 -16.04
N TYR A 66 11.57 -10.82 -15.11
CA TYR A 66 10.12 -10.96 -15.19
C TYR A 66 9.53 -10.07 -16.29
N SER A 67 8.42 -10.51 -16.91
CA SER A 67 7.59 -9.66 -17.76
C SER A 67 6.64 -8.87 -16.89
N VAL A 68 6.81 -7.56 -16.81
CA VAL A 68 6.05 -6.71 -15.89
C VAL A 68 5.17 -5.72 -16.64
N THR A 69 3.91 -5.65 -16.28
CA THR A 69 3.00 -4.56 -16.63
C THR A 69 2.89 -3.62 -15.43
N HIS A 70 3.34 -2.40 -15.60
CA HIS A 70 3.30 -1.30 -14.63
C HIS A 70 2.06 -0.46 -14.92
N LEU A 71 1.09 -0.48 -14.02
CA LEU A 71 -0.16 0.26 -14.14
C LEU A 71 -0.27 1.30 -13.04
N ASP A 72 -0.51 2.55 -13.44
CA ASP A 72 -0.79 3.64 -12.52
C ASP A 72 -1.85 4.59 -13.09
N LEU A 73 -2.55 5.30 -12.21
CA LEU A 73 -3.53 6.32 -12.56
C LEU A 73 -2.84 7.65 -12.93
N SER A 74 -1.72 7.97 -12.27
CA SER A 74 -0.97 9.22 -12.39
C SER A 74 -0.02 9.18 -13.60
N GLU A 75 -0.19 10.12 -14.52
CA GLU A 75 0.72 10.28 -15.67
C GLU A 75 2.12 10.72 -15.20
N GLU A 76 2.21 11.52 -14.15
CA GLU A 76 3.48 11.98 -13.62
C GLU A 76 4.29 10.86 -12.96
N MET A 77 3.63 9.95 -12.22
CA MET A 77 4.26 8.73 -11.71
C MET A 77 4.81 7.87 -12.86
N LEU A 78 3.99 7.65 -13.90
CA LEU A 78 4.41 6.90 -15.08
C LEU A 78 5.58 7.55 -15.81
N ARG A 79 5.60 8.88 -15.94
CA ARG A 79 6.71 9.62 -16.56
C ARG A 79 8.01 9.36 -15.80
N MET A 80 7.99 9.51 -14.47
CA MET A 80 9.15 9.27 -13.62
C MET A 80 9.62 7.80 -13.68
N ALA A 81 8.68 6.86 -13.69
CA ALA A 81 9.01 5.43 -13.81
C ALA A 81 9.64 5.10 -15.19
N ARG A 82 9.13 5.68 -16.29
CA ARG A 82 9.70 5.51 -17.64
C ARG A 82 11.14 6.02 -17.71
N GLU A 83 11.42 7.19 -17.11
CA GLU A 83 12.78 7.76 -17.07
C GLU A 83 13.76 6.84 -16.33
N LYS A 84 13.35 6.24 -15.20
CA LYS A 84 14.18 5.30 -14.44
C LYS A 84 14.37 3.95 -15.13
N ALA A 85 13.42 3.57 -16.00
CA ALA A 85 13.36 2.25 -16.64
C ALA A 85 13.97 2.25 -18.05
N GLU A 86 14.72 3.27 -18.45
CA GLU A 86 15.30 3.37 -19.77
C GLU A 86 16.03 2.07 -20.18
N GLY A 87 15.65 1.52 -21.34
CA GLY A 87 16.26 0.30 -21.89
C GLY A 87 15.75 -1.04 -21.34
N LEU A 88 14.64 -1.09 -20.58
CA LEU A 88 14.05 -2.34 -20.08
C LEU A 88 12.94 -2.86 -21.04
N PRO A 89 13.23 -3.87 -21.92
CA PRO A 89 12.28 -4.28 -22.96
C PRO A 89 11.06 -5.03 -22.42
N ASN A 90 11.16 -5.67 -21.26
CA ASN A 90 10.10 -6.49 -20.67
C ASN A 90 9.20 -5.70 -19.68
N LEU A 91 9.32 -4.36 -19.66
CA LEU A 91 8.48 -3.48 -18.83
C LEU A 91 7.50 -2.72 -19.72
N ARG A 92 6.22 -2.99 -19.54
CA ARG A 92 5.14 -2.30 -20.23
C ARG A 92 4.48 -1.30 -19.27
N PHE A 93 4.39 -0.04 -19.67
CA PHE A 93 3.68 1.01 -18.94
C PHE A 93 2.25 1.18 -19.46
N LEU A 94 1.31 1.31 -18.53
CA LEU A 94 -0.10 1.51 -18.82
C LEU A 94 -0.68 2.54 -17.85
N GLN A 95 -1.28 3.59 -18.38
CA GLN A 95 -2.11 4.49 -17.58
C GLN A 95 -3.51 3.91 -17.50
N GLY A 96 -4.05 3.79 -16.28
CA GLY A 96 -5.38 3.24 -16.10
C GLY A 96 -5.87 3.30 -14.65
N ASN A 97 -7.20 3.21 -14.53
CA ASN A 97 -7.86 3.11 -13.25
C ASN A 97 -8.02 1.64 -12.86
N ALA A 98 -7.49 1.25 -11.71
CA ALA A 98 -7.49 -0.14 -11.24
C ALA A 98 -8.89 -0.71 -10.94
N GLN A 99 -9.93 0.12 -10.88
CA GLN A 99 -11.31 -0.36 -10.74
C GLN A 99 -11.90 -0.95 -12.04
N ASP A 100 -11.26 -0.71 -13.18
CA ASP A 100 -11.67 -1.26 -14.48
C ASP A 100 -10.43 -1.75 -15.24
N LEU A 101 -10.18 -3.04 -15.13
CA LEU A 101 -9.13 -3.75 -15.85
C LEU A 101 -9.72 -4.66 -16.95
N SER A 102 -10.91 -4.31 -17.49
CA SER A 102 -11.66 -5.12 -18.48
C SER A 102 -10.87 -5.42 -19.75
N PHE A 103 -9.80 -4.65 -20.03
CA PHE A 103 -8.87 -4.90 -21.13
C PHE A 103 -7.88 -6.05 -20.87
N PHE A 104 -7.85 -6.60 -19.65
CA PHE A 104 -7.12 -7.83 -19.31
C PHE A 104 -8.08 -9.01 -19.15
N GLN A 105 -7.61 -10.18 -19.57
CA GLN A 105 -8.36 -11.43 -19.39
C GLN A 105 -8.28 -11.94 -17.95
N ASP A 106 -9.23 -12.78 -17.57
CA ASP A 106 -9.19 -13.48 -16.28
C ASP A 106 -7.91 -14.34 -16.20
N ASN A 107 -7.23 -14.30 -15.05
CA ASN A 107 -6.00 -15.06 -14.80
C ASN A 107 -4.84 -14.77 -15.76
N GLN A 108 -4.82 -13.59 -16.36
CA GLN A 108 -3.79 -13.22 -17.34
C GLN A 108 -2.40 -13.18 -16.74
N PHE A 109 -2.29 -12.79 -15.46
CA PHE A 109 -1.00 -12.65 -14.78
C PHE A 109 -0.78 -13.77 -13.76
N ASP A 110 0.47 -14.28 -13.69
CA ASP A 110 0.84 -15.27 -12.69
C ASP A 110 0.81 -14.64 -11.29
N LEU A 111 1.20 -13.35 -11.21
CA LEU A 111 1.22 -12.59 -9.97
C LEU A 111 0.71 -11.15 -10.20
N VAL A 112 -0.16 -10.71 -9.32
CA VAL A 112 -0.56 -9.30 -9.21
C VAL A 112 0.02 -8.73 -7.92
N LEU A 113 0.67 -7.59 -8.01
CA LEU A 113 1.10 -6.77 -6.89
C LEU A 113 0.15 -5.58 -6.76
N CYS A 114 -0.21 -5.23 -5.53
CA CYS A 114 -0.97 -4.04 -5.21
C CYS A 114 -0.48 -3.50 -3.86
N PHE A 115 0.72 -2.90 -3.86
CA PHE A 115 1.36 -2.43 -2.65
C PHE A 115 1.09 -0.95 -2.39
N ASP A 116 0.66 -0.66 -1.16
CA ASP A 116 0.63 0.66 -0.54
C ASP A 116 -0.19 1.74 -1.25
N GLY A 117 -1.30 1.41 -1.92
CA GLY A 117 -2.02 2.54 -2.49
C GLY A 117 -3.35 2.21 -3.12
N ALA A 118 -3.35 1.54 -4.26
CA ALA A 118 -4.50 1.47 -5.15
C ALA A 118 -5.80 0.99 -4.48
N VAL A 119 -5.77 -0.06 -3.67
CA VAL A 119 -6.97 -0.52 -2.94
C VAL A 119 -7.39 0.52 -1.90
N SER A 120 -6.47 0.92 -1.01
CA SER A 120 -6.84 1.80 0.10
C SER A 120 -7.30 3.19 -0.35
N PHE A 121 -6.59 3.82 -1.26
CA PHE A 121 -6.92 5.17 -1.72
C PHE A 121 -8.05 5.23 -2.76
N SER A 122 -8.58 4.09 -3.17
CA SER A 122 -9.84 4.05 -3.93
C SER A 122 -11.09 4.22 -3.06
N GLY A 123 -10.93 4.30 -1.74
CA GLY A 123 -12.00 4.62 -0.80
C GLY A 123 -13.24 3.75 -0.97
N ARG A 124 -14.35 4.34 -1.41
CA ARG A 124 -15.61 3.63 -1.65
C ARG A 124 -15.54 2.61 -2.81
N ASN A 125 -14.55 2.72 -3.70
CA ASN A 125 -14.31 1.79 -4.82
C ASN A 125 -13.27 0.72 -4.50
N ALA A 126 -12.79 0.63 -3.27
CA ALA A 126 -11.75 -0.31 -2.87
C ALA A 126 -12.11 -1.76 -3.18
N ASP A 127 -13.39 -2.14 -3.03
CA ASP A 127 -13.87 -3.48 -3.37
C ASP A 127 -13.83 -3.77 -4.88
N ALA A 128 -14.14 -2.79 -5.72
CA ALA A 128 -14.04 -2.92 -7.17
C ALA A 128 -12.57 -3.11 -7.63
N VAL A 129 -11.63 -2.35 -7.06
CA VAL A 129 -10.19 -2.52 -7.32
C VAL A 129 -9.73 -3.90 -6.87
N LEU A 130 -10.18 -4.36 -5.70
CA LEU A 130 -9.83 -5.69 -5.18
C LEU A 130 -10.40 -6.80 -6.06
N ALA A 131 -11.65 -6.67 -6.53
CA ALA A 131 -12.30 -7.61 -7.44
C ALA A 131 -11.52 -7.76 -8.76
N GLU A 132 -11.14 -6.64 -9.37
CA GLU A 132 -10.37 -6.64 -10.61
C GLU A 132 -8.96 -7.21 -10.41
N ALA A 133 -8.26 -6.85 -9.34
CA ALA A 133 -6.96 -7.43 -9.00
C ALA A 133 -7.04 -8.96 -8.82
N CYS A 134 -8.08 -9.43 -8.11
CA CYS A 134 -8.36 -10.86 -7.97
C CYS A 134 -8.72 -11.51 -9.30
N ARG A 135 -9.49 -10.85 -10.17
CA ARG A 135 -9.94 -11.41 -11.47
C ARG A 135 -8.77 -11.67 -12.40
N VAL A 136 -7.87 -10.69 -12.55
CA VAL A 136 -6.80 -10.74 -13.56
C VAL A 136 -5.58 -11.56 -13.12
N GLY A 137 -5.41 -11.82 -11.81
CA GLY A 137 -4.28 -12.56 -11.26
C GLY A 137 -4.60 -13.99 -10.85
N LYS A 138 -3.63 -14.89 -11.00
CA LYS A 138 -3.67 -16.24 -10.39
C LYS A 138 -3.28 -16.15 -8.91
N ARG A 139 -2.37 -15.25 -8.58
CA ARG A 139 -1.89 -14.94 -7.23
C ARG A 139 -1.92 -13.43 -7.03
N LEU A 140 -2.26 -12.98 -5.82
CA LEU A 140 -2.32 -11.57 -5.45
C LEU A 140 -1.52 -11.34 -4.17
N LEU A 141 -0.61 -10.38 -4.18
CA LEU A 141 0.02 -9.81 -3.01
C LEU A 141 -0.37 -8.36 -2.89
N LEU A 142 -0.84 -7.96 -1.71
CA LEU A 142 -1.21 -6.58 -1.48
C LEU A 142 -0.82 -6.09 -0.09
N SER A 143 -0.65 -4.77 0.04
CA SER A 143 -0.65 -4.10 1.34
C SER A 143 -1.67 -2.97 1.35
N VAL A 144 -2.39 -2.85 2.46
CA VAL A 144 -3.47 -1.87 2.64
C VAL A 144 -3.34 -1.12 3.95
N SER A 145 -4.05 -0.01 4.05
CA SER A 145 -4.13 0.78 5.27
C SER A 145 -4.80 -0.01 6.39
N SER A 146 -4.19 0.03 7.58
CA SER A 146 -4.70 -0.63 8.78
C SER A 146 -5.62 0.32 9.55
N LYS A 147 -6.83 -0.13 9.91
CA LYS A 147 -7.77 0.62 10.77
C LYS A 147 -7.13 1.07 12.08
N SER A 148 -6.33 0.21 12.71
CA SER A 148 -5.67 0.51 13.98
C SER A 148 -4.76 1.73 13.89
N CYS A 149 -4.01 1.87 12.81
CA CYS A 149 -3.18 3.05 12.56
C CYS A 149 -4.02 4.26 12.11
N MET A 150 -4.95 4.04 11.18
CA MET A 150 -5.75 5.14 10.61
C MET A 150 -6.65 5.80 11.64
N ALA A 151 -7.18 5.08 12.61
CA ALA A 151 -7.95 5.65 13.71
C ALA A 151 -7.14 6.70 14.48
N VAL A 152 -5.88 6.38 14.82
CA VAL A 152 -4.97 7.30 15.51
C VAL A 152 -4.59 8.48 14.61
N THR A 153 -4.31 8.22 13.34
CA THR A 153 -3.98 9.27 12.36
C THR A 153 -5.14 10.26 12.19
N TRP A 154 -6.37 9.76 12.06
CA TRP A 154 -7.58 10.61 11.94
C TRP A 154 -7.87 11.40 13.21
N LEU A 155 -7.66 10.80 14.39
CA LEU A 155 -7.76 11.50 15.65
C LEU A 155 -6.72 12.64 15.73
N ASN A 156 -5.48 12.37 15.34
CA ASN A 156 -4.45 13.40 15.33
C ASN A 156 -4.76 14.54 14.35
N TYR A 157 -5.19 14.23 13.11
CA TYR A 157 -5.60 15.26 12.15
C TYR A 157 -6.76 16.09 12.68
N SER A 158 -7.76 15.44 13.26
CA SER A 158 -8.93 16.05 13.86
C SER A 158 -8.55 17.08 14.93
N LEU A 159 -7.76 16.67 15.92
CA LEU A 159 -7.36 17.53 17.02
C LEU A 159 -6.35 18.61 16.61
N SER A 160 -5.35 18.26 15.78
CA SER A 160 -4.31 19.21 15.43
C SER A 160 -4.73 20.26 14.39
N LYS A 161 -5.65 19.93 13.47
CA LYS A 161 -6.06 20.83 12.41
C LYS A 161 -7.40 21.52 12.68
N LEU A 162 -8.33 20.82 13.35
CA LEU A 162 -9.68 21.34 13.60
C LEU A 162 -9.92 21.73 15.07
N GLY A 163 -9.13 21.20 16.01
CA GLY A 163 -9.24 21.47 17.43
C GLY A 163 -10.41 20.74 18.14
N TYR A 164 -11.10 19.83 17.45
CA TYR A 164 -12.18 19.01 18.00
C TYR A 164 -12.16 17.60 17.39
N ILE A 165 -12.88 16.64 18.00
CA ILE A 165 -12.99 15.28 17.46
C ILE A 165 -14.01 15.26 16.32
N HIS A 166 -13.51 15.17 15.10
CA HIS A 166 -14.32 15.13 13.89
C HIS A 166 -15.07 13.79 13.74
N PRO A 167 -16.32 13.78 13.22
CA PRO A 167 -17.10 12.55 13.08
C PRO A 167 -16.43 11.43 12.28
N SER A 168 -15.57 11.78 11.31
CA SER A 168 -14.81 10.79 10.52
C SER A 168 -13.84 9.94 11.35
N VAL A 169 -13.46 10.35 12.55
CA VAL A 169 -12.63 9.53 13.44
C VAL A 169 -13.39 8.26 13.83
N LYS A 170 -14.67 8.41 14.23
CA LYS A 170 -15.52 7.26 14.55
C LYS A 170 -15.82 6.41 13.32
N ALA A 171 -16.14 7.04 12.19
CA ALA A 171 -16.36 6.33 10.92
C ALA A 171 -15.14 5.50 10.52
N MET A 172 -13.92 6.04 10.68
CA MET A 172 -12.67 5.32 10.41
C MET A 172 -12.52 4.08 11.32
N MET A 173 -12.90 4.18 12.61
CA MET A 173 -12.85 3.04 13.53
C MET A 173 -13.86 1.95 13.17
N GLU A 174 -15.09 2.35 12.83
CA GLU A 174 -16.19 1.42 12.57
C GLU A 174 -16.10 0.78 11.19
N THR A 175 -15.97 1.60 10.16
CA THR A 175 -16.05 1.15 8.76
C THR A 175 -14.72 1.14 8.02
N GLY A 176 -13.71 1.82 8.55
CA GLY A 176 -12.45 2.08 7.86
C GLY A 176 -12.58 3.01 6.66
N LEU A 177 -13.77 3.57 6.38
CA LEU A 177 -14.01 4.40 5.20
C LEU A 177 -13.99 5.89 5.57
N PHE A 178 -13.24 6.65 4.79
CA PHE A 178 -13.28 8.11 4.76
C PHE A 178 -13.48 8.57 3.32
N VAL A 179 -14.39 9.51 3.14
CA VAL A 179 -14.62 10.20 1.88
C VAL A 179 -14.71 11.69 2.19
N ARG A 180 -13.74 12.44 1.68
CA ARG A 180 -13.59 13.86 2.02
C ARG A 180 -14.84 14.68 1.72
N SER A 181 -15.48 14.44 0.57
CA SER A 181 -16.69 15.15 0.13
C SER A 181 -17.95 14.86 0.96
N ASP A 182 -17.91 13.85 1.83
CA ASP A 182 -19.03 13.54 2.72
C ASP A 182 -19.06 14.47 3.96
N TYR A 183 -18.02 15.30 4.15
CA TYR A 183 -17.86 16.20 5.28
C TYR A 183 -17.64 17.64 4.80
N PRO A 184 -18.41 18.63 5.34
CA PRO A 184 -18.27 20.04 4.95
C PRO A 184 -16.87 20.62 5.19
N ASP A 185 -16.18 20.12 6.21
CA ASP A 185 -14.83 20.51 6.64
C ASP A 185 -13.76 19.47 6.30
N GLY A 186 -14.09 18.51 5.43
CA GLY A 186 -13.17 17.44 5.03
C GLY A 186 -11.87 17.94 4.41
N GLU A 187 -11.91 19.06 3.68
CA GLU A 187 -10.71 19.71 3.11
C GLU A 187 -9.77 20.27 4.18
N ALA A 188 -10.33 20.84 5.24
CA ALA A 188 -9.54 21.31 6.37
C ALA A 188 -8.89 20.16 7.15
N LEU A 189 -9.53 18.99 7.16
CA LEU A 189 -9.04 17.80 7.83
C LEU A 189 -7.82 17.19 7.07
N THR A 190 -7.96 16.93 5.77
CA THR A 190 -6.91 16.28 4.96
C THR A 190 -7.06 16.52 3.46
N ALA A 191 -5.94 16.51 2.73
CA ALA A 191 -5.93 16.51 1.28
C ALA A 191 -6.29 15.14 0.67
N ILE A 192 -6.27 14.04 1.44
CA ILE A 192 -6.62 12.70 0.96
C ILE A 192 -8.08 12.71 0.52
N PRO A 193 -8.37 12.35 -0.77
CA PRO A 193 -9.73 12.41 -1.29
C PRO A 193 -10.65 11.34 -0.67
N GLU A 194 -10.20 10.11 -0.70
CA GLU A 194 -10.88 8.95 -0.14
C GLU A 194 -9.87 7.98 0.46
N LEU A 195 -10.26 7.23 1.47
CA LEU A 195 -9.45 6.15 2.04
C LEU A 195 -10.34 5.01 2.54
N LYS A 196 -9.94 3.78 2.27
CA LYS A 196 -10.46 2.56 2.89
C LYS A 196 -9.33 1.88 3.65
N ALA A 197 -9.53 1.71 4.95
CA ALA A 197 -8.67 0.93 5.83
C ALA A 197 -9.37 -0.37 6.23
N TYR A 198 -8.58 -1.39 6.52
CA TYR A 198 -9.07 -2.72 6.86
C TYR A 198 -8.52 -3.18 8.21
N ASP A 199 -9.24 -4.07 8.85
CA ASP A 199 -8.65 -5.02 9.80
C ASP A 199 -8.33 -6.35 9.08
N PRO A 200 -7.53 -7.24 9.69
CA PRO A 200 -7.11 -8.50 9.05
C PRO A 200 -8.28 -9.42 8.69
N GLN A 201 -9.34 -9.43 9.49
CA GLN A 201 -10.50 -10.27 9.24
C GLN A 201 -11.32 -9.75 8.06
N GLU A 202 -11.57 -8.44 7.99
CA GLU A 202 -12.27 -7.80 6.86
C GLU A 202 -11.51 -8.03 5.54
N LEU A 203 -10.18 -7.81 5.54
CA LEU A 203 -9.38 -8.02 4.33
C LEU A 203 -9.43 -9.48 3.88
N SER A 204 -9.27 -10.41 4.82
CA SER A 204 -9.35 -11.86 4.52
C SER A 204 -10.73 -12.25 3.98
N GLN A 205 -11.80 -11.65 4.50
CA GLN A 205 -13.15 -11.91 4.04
C GLN A 205 -13.41 -11.32 2.65
N ALA A 206 -12.94 -10.12 2.37
CA ALA A 206 -13.02 -9.49 1.05
C ALA A 206 -12.29 -10.33 -0.02
N LEU A 207 -11.07 -10.80 0.26
CA LEU A 207 -10.35 -11.68 -0.65
C LEU A 207 -11.11 -12.99 -0.93
N LYS A 208 -11.67 -13.61 0.11
CA LYS A 208 -12.47 -14.86 -0.03
C LYS A 208 -13.74 -14.64 -0.84
N SER A 209 -14.42 -13.49 -0.69
CA SER A 209 -15.63 -13.17 -1.47
C SER A 209 -15.35 -13.03 -2.97
N HIS A 210 -14.12 -12.66 -3.33
CA HIS A 210 -13.63 -12.62 -4.73
C HIS A 210 -12.96 -13.93 -5.18
N GLY A 211 -13.23 -15.06 -4.50
CA GLY A 211 -12.81 -16.40 -4.92
C GLY A 211 -11.35 -16.76 -4.62
N MET A 212 -10.67 -15.97 -3.80
CA MET A 212 -9.28 -16.24 -3.43
C MET A 212 -9.17 -17.11 -2.19
N GLN A 213 -8.19 -18.01 -2.17
CA GLN A 213 -7.70 -18.66 -0.96
C GLN A 213 -6.65 -17.77 -0.32
N VAL A 214 -6.89 -17.28 0.89
CA VAL A 214 -5.92 -16.49 1.64
C VAL A 214 -4.83 -17.40 2.19
N LEU A 215 -3.59 -17.16 1.79
CA LEU A 215 -2.40 -17.89 2.24
C LEU A 215 -1.85 -17.28 3.53
N GLU A 216 -1.76 -15.97 3.59
CA GLU A 216 -1.44 -15.21 4.80
C GLU A 216 -2.15 -13.85 4.80
N CYS A 217 -2.48 -13.37 5.99
CA CYS A 217 -2.93 -11.99 6.22
C CYS A 217 -2.36 -11.56 7.57
N ARG A 218 -1.44 -10.61 7.57
CA ARG A 218 -0.65 -10.23 8.74
C ARG A 218 -0.22 -8.78 8.70
N THR A 219 0.30 -8.32 9.82
CA THR A 219 0.99 -7.03 9.88
C THR A 219 2.34 -7.07 9.17
N ILE A 220 2.81 -5.91 8.72
CA ILE A 220 4.15 -5.70 8.20
C ILE A 220 4.67 -4.33 8.66
N GLY A 221 5.90 -4.28 9.16
CA GLY A 221 6.54 -3.05 9.60
C GLY A 221 6.06 -2.50 10.95
N SER A 222 5.35 -3.29 11.78
CA SER A 222 4.88 -2.83 13.09
C SER A 222 6.03 -2.54 14.05
N LEU A 223 7.05 -3.42 14.12
CA LEU A 223 8.21 -3.18 14.98
C LEU A 223 8.97 -1.94 14.55
N THR A 224 9.17 -1.77 13.25
CA THR A 224 9.88 -0.59 12.71
C THR A 224 9.16 0.69 13.10
N HIS A 225 7.83 0.71 12.98
CA HIS A 225 7.04 1.90 13.32
C HIS A 225 7.08 2.20 14.82
N LEU A 226 6.96 1.20 15.68
CA LEU A 226 7.10 1.38 17.14
C LEU A 226 8.50 1.87 17.51
N TYR A 227 9.53 1.34 16.86
CA TYR A 227 10.91 1.77 17.04
C TYR A 227 11.12 3.21 16.57
N LEU A 228 10.58 3.59 15.44
CA LEU A 228 10.55 4.97 14.92
C LEU A 228 9.98 5.95 15.97
N LEU A 229 8.80 5.63 16.55
CA LEU A 229 8.18 6.46 17.59
C LEU A 229 9.06 6.59 18.84
N HIS A 230 9.79 5.52 19.18
CA HIS A 230 10.75 5.54 20.27
C HIS A 230 11.97 6.42 19.96
N LEU A 231 12.50 6.33 18.75
CA LEU A 231 13.64 7.14 18.30
C LEU A 231 13.33 8.64 18.35
N TYR A 232 12.17 9.08 17.88
CA TYR A 232 11.75 10.48 17.89
C TYR A 232 11.61 11.09 19.30
N ARG A 233 11.39 10.26 20.32
CA ARG A 233 11.38 10.73 21.72
C ARG A 233 12.76 11.11 22.26
N GLN A 234 13.82 10.60 21.66
CA GLN A 234 15.19 10.69 22.20
C GLN A 234 16.17 11.37 21.25
N ASN A 235 15.79 11.60 20.01
CA ASN A 235 16.69 12.08 18.97
C ASN A 235 16.02 13.15 18.09
N PRO A 236 16.79 14.11 17.55
CA PRO A 236 16.29 15.01 16.52
C PRO A 236 16.05 14.25 15.18
N PRO A 237 15.20 14.79 14.28
CA PRO A 237 14.81 14.13 13.04
C PRO A 237 15.98 13.61 12.19
N GLU A 238 17.02 14.40 12.00
CA GLU A 238 18.19 14.02 11.20
C GLU A 238 18.90 12.78 11.75
N LYS A 239 18.96 12.65 13.10
CA LYS A 239 19.54 11.49 13.76
C LYS A 239 18.65 10.26 13.61
N VAL A 240 17.33 10.43 13.64
CA VAL A 240 16.36 9.35 13.39
C VAL A 240 16.54 8.79 11.98
N HIS A 241 16.59 9.65 10.96
CA HIS A 241 16.83 9.24 9.57
C HIS A 241 18.15 8.49 9.40
N GLN A 242 19.23 9.00 10.04
CA GLN A 242 20.54 8.33 10.00
C GLN A 242 20.46 6.92 10.60
N LEU A 243 19.83 6.76 11.76
CA LEU A 243 19.69 5.48 12.43
C LEU A 243 18.86 4.50 11.62
N LEU A 244 17.70 4.91 11.10
CA LEU A 244 16.84 4.05 10.27
C LEU A 244 17.54 3.66 8.96
N ASN A 245 18.25 4.58 8.33
CA ASN A 245 19.02 4.28 7.13
C ASN A 245 20.14 3.27 7.40
N GLN A 246 20.81 3.37 8.56
CA GLN A 246 21.78 2.36 8.99
C GLN A 246 21.10 1.01 9.24
N GLN A 247 19.97 0.95 9.94
CA GLN A 247 19.21 -0.28 10.20
C GLN A 247 18.68 -0.92 8.92
N SER A 248 18.33 -0.13 7.90
CA SER A 248 17.90 -0.67 6.61
C SER A 248 18.96 -1.50 5.87
N GLN A 249 20.23 -1.35 6.26
CA GLN A 249 21.36 -2.11 5.71
C GLN A 249 21.69 -3.36 6.53
N ASP A 250 21.04 -3.55 7.69
CA ASP A 250 21.30 -4.68 8.58
C ASP A 250 20.29 -5.81 8.35
N PRO A 251 20.71 -6.95 7.74
CA PRO A 251 19.82 -8.09 7.55
C PRO A 251 19.25 -8.65 8.86
N ALA A 252 20.01 -8.60 9.97
CA ALA A 252 19.54 -9.08 11.27
C ALA A 252 18.40 -8.23 11.82
N PHE A 253 18.44 -6.91 11.58
CA PHE A 253 17.34 -6.02 11.94
C PHE A 253 16.09 -6.31 11.10
N LEU A 254 16.24 -6.53 9.80
CA LEU A 254 15.12 -6.88 8.92
C LEU A 254 14.50 -8.23 9.28
N GLU A 255 15.32 -9.24 9.63
CA GLU A 255 14.85 -10.53 10.14
C GLU A 255 14.06 -10.36 11.44
N LEU A 256 14.57 -9.54 12.38
CA LEU A 256 13.88 -9.26 13.63
C LEU A 256 12.51 -8.59 13.40
N CYS A 257 12.43 -7.64 12.46
CA CYS A 257 11.17 -6.98 12.12
C CYS A 257 10.15 -7.98 11.55
N ASP A 258 10.56 -8.84 10.62
CA ASP A 258 9.68 -9.86 10.05
C ASP A 258 9.26 -10.91 11.10
N TYR A 259 10.19 -11.33 11.96
CA TYR A 259 9.89 -12.23 13.08
C TYR A 259 8.84 -11.63 14.03
N TYR A 260 9.00 -10.34 14.39
CA TYR A 260 8.05 -9.66 15.27
C TYR A 260 6.63 -9.66 14.68
N ASP A 261 6.52 -9.30 13.40
CA ASP A 261 5.24 -9.21 12.70
C ASP A 261 4.57 -10.61 12.52
N ARG A 262 5.37 -11.69 12.38
CA ARG A 262 4.86 -13.04 12.18
C ARG A 262 4.59 -13.81 13.47
N GLN A 263 5.40 -13.62 14.50
CA GLN A 263 5.46 -14.53 15.65
C GLN A 263 5.09 -13.85 16.97
N VAL A 264 5.32 -12.54 17.10
CA VAL A 264 5.12 -11.84 18.38
C VAL A 264 3.75 -11.19 18.45
N LEU A 265 3.29 -10.58 17.35
CA LEU A 265 1.96 -9.98 17.32
C LEU A 265 0.87 -11.06 17.27
N PRO A 266 -0.23 -10.88 18.03
CA PRO A 266 -1.37 -11.79 17.95
C PRO A 266 -1.93 -11.87 16.52
N GLN A 267 -2.32 -13.08 16.11
CA GLN A 267 -3.04 -13.27 14.86
C GLN A 267 -4.35 -12.45 14.87
N GLY A 268 -4.63 -11.76 13.76
CA GLY A 268 -5.80 -10.89 13.65
C GLY A 268 -5.62 -9.48 14.22
N MET A 269 -4.46 -9.17 14.80
CA MET A 269 -4.14 -7.81 15.22
C MET A 269 -3.85 -6.92 14.01
N GLY A 270 -4.42 -5.71 14.01
CA GLY A 270 -4.12 -4.70 12.99
C GLY A 270 -2.73 -4.10 13.16
N SER A 271 -2.15 -3.61 12.06
CA SER A 271 -0.84 -2.97 12.08
C SER A 271 -0.87 -1.60 12.75
N PHE A 272 0.19 -1.26 13.47
CA PHE A 272 0.41 0.11 13.97
C PHE A 272 0.91 1.06 12.87
N ARG A 273 1.33 0.54 11.74
CA ARG A 273 1.76 1.32 10.59
C ARG A 273 0.60 1.50 9.60
N ARG A 274 0.57 2.66 8.90
CA ARG A 274 -0.49 3.03 7.94
C ARG A 274 -0.74 1.93 6.91
N ALA A 275 0.18 1.69 6.01
CA ALA A 275 0.09 0.65 4.96
C ALA A 275 0.71 -0.68 5.43
N GLY A 276 0.44 -1.04 6.67
CA GLY A 276 1.09 -2.14 7.36
C GLY A 276 0.26 -3.42 7.45
N LEU A 277 -0.84 -3.55 6.74
CA LEU A 277 -1.58 -4.79 6.65
C LEU A 277 -1.29 -5.46 5.30
N PHE A 278 -0.61 -6.59 5.33
CA PHE A 278 -0.20 -7.37 4.15
C PHE A 278 -1.07 -8.63 4.02
N ALA A 279 -1.42 -8.97 2.79
CA ALA A 279 -2.03 -10.25 2.47
C ALA A 279 -1.43 -10.86 1.20
N ALA A 280 -1.35 -12.20 1.20
CA ALA A 280 -1.09 -13.03 0.04
C ALA A 280 -2.25 -13.99 -0.16
N ALA A 281 -2.72 -14.11 -1.39
CA ALA A 281 -3.83 -14.98 -1.75
C ALA A 281 -3.63 -15.56 -3.15
N GLU A 282 -4.24 -16.73 -3.41
CA GLU A 282 -4.19 -17.37 -4.72
C GLU A 282 -5.56 -17.93 -5.12
N LYS A 283 -5.78 -18.14 -6.41
CA LYS A 283 -6.95 -18.87 -6.88
C LYS A 283 -6.86 -20.36 -6.55
N ARG A 284 -8.01 -20.95 -6.26
CA ARG A 284 -8.13 -22.40 -6.06
C ARG A 284 -8.04 -23.16 -7.36
#